data_c5244a3632c5002bbb126145e64554a5
#
_entry.id   c5244a3632c5002bbb126145e64554a5
#
_cell.length_a   1.000
_cell.length_b   1.000
_cell.length_c   1.000
_cell.angle_alpha   90.00
_cell.angle_beta   90.00
_cell.angle_gamma   90.00
#
_symmetry.space_group_name_H-M   'P 1'
#
loop_
_entity.id
_entity.type
_entity.pdbx_description
1 polymer ?
#
loop_
_entity_poly.entity_id
_entity_poly.type
_entity_poly.pdbx_seq_one_letter_code
_entity_poly.pdbx_strand_id
1 'polypeptide(L)'
;LVTAEVAQIFRGRLWADQVLVSADLSWSGVHDLPGGDEPRLTTDDEDSWGYRVQAVASYSGLLGGITVAPFVAFAHDFDGTTPAPVSTFVEDRKNLTVGFRAFYINRIVGEVRYSKFTGGGRANLLRDRDNIRFQLSYYL
;
A
#
# COMPACT_ATOMS: atom_id res chain seq x y z
N LEU A 1 -15.75 7.54 -1.53
CA LEU A 1 -14.83 6.41 -1.58
C LEU A 1 -15.51 5.15 -1.05
N VAL A 2 -15.48 4.08 -1.82
CA VAL A 2 -15.96 2.73 -1.45
C VAL A 2 -14.81 1.76 -1.61
N THR A 3 -14.64 0.85 -0.64
CA THR A 3 -13.60 -0.19 -0.69
C THR A 3 -14.22 -1.55 -0.38
N ALA A 4 -13.88 -2.54 -1.18
CA ALA A 4 -14.17 -3.95 -0.92
C ALA A 4 -12.85 -4.67 -0.65
N GLU A 5 -12.79 -5.43 0.44
CA GLU A 5 -11.59 -6.16 0.87
C GLU A 5 -11.87 -7.65 1.04
N VAL A 6 -10.90 -8.46 0.67
CA VAL A 6 -10.85 -9.90 0.95
C VAL A 6 -9.51 -10.25 1.57
N ALA A 7 -9.52 -11.11 2.58
CA ALA A 7 -8.30 -11.61 3.21
C ALA A 7 -8.39 -13.12 3.43
N GLN A 8 -7.27 -13.82 3.22
CA GLN A 8 -7.15 -15.26 3.41
C GLN A 8 -5.89 -15.59 4.20
N ILE A 9 -6.05 -16.47 5.20
CA ILE A 9 -4.94 -16.97 6.01
C ILE A 9 -4.63 -18.42 5.58
N PHE A 10 -3.37 -18.68 5.31
CA PHE A 10 -2.82 -20.00 5.03
C PHE A 10 -1.85 -20.38 6.14
N ARG A 11 -1.95 -21.61 6.66
CA ARG A 11 -1.06 -22.14 7.69
C ARG A 11 -0.11 -23.18 7.10
N GLY A 12 1.14 -23.19 7.58
CA GLY A 12 2.14 -24.18 7.16
C GLY A 12 2.49 -24.09 5.67
N ARG A 13 2.39 -22.91 5.04
CA ARG A 13 2.82 -22.67 3.67
C ARG A 13 4.12 -21.90 3.65
N LEU A 14 4.99 -22.19 2.65
CA LEU A 14 6.30 -21.55 2.50
C LEU A 14 7.19 -21.67 3.75
N TRP A 15 7.07 -22.76 4.51
CA TRP A 15 7.72 -22.98 5.81
C TRP A 15 7.39 -21.89 6.87
N ALA A 16 6.41 -21.06 6.60
CA ALA A 16 5.91 -20.07 7.55
C ALA A 16 4.85 -20.69 8.45
N ASP A 17 4.73 -20.21 9.69
CA ASP A 17 3.64 -20.58 10.59
C ASP A 17 2.30 -20.12 10.00
N GLN A 18 2.32 -18.93 9.40
CA GLN A 18 1.16 -18.31 8.79
C GLN A 18 1.56 -17.44 7.61
N VAL A 19 0.77 -17.47 6.55
CA VAL A 19 0.80 -16.51 5.44
C VAL A 19 -0.56 -15.85 5.35
N LEU A 20 -0.61 -14.52 5.48
CA LEU A 20 -1.79 -13.71 5.23
C LEU A 20 -1.66 -13.10 3.84
N VAL A 21 -2.68 -13.28 3.02
CA VAL A 21 -2.82 -12.57 1.74
C VAL A 21 -4.11 -11.77 1.80
N SER A 22 -4.05 -10.49 1.48
CA SER A 22 -5.25 -9.67 1.32
C SER A 22 -5.20 -8.87 0.03
N ALA A 23 -6.39 -8.57 -0.49
CA ALA A 23 -6.58 -7.71 -1.63
C ALA A 23 -7.75 -6.76 -1.37
N ASP A 24 -7.60 -5.53 -1.77
CA ASP A 24 -8.68 -4.54 -1.76
C ASP A 24 -8.85 -3.90 -3.13
N LEU A 25 -10.11 -3.61 -3.47
CA LEU A 25 -10.52 -2.83 -4.63
C LEU A 25 -11.22 -1.58 -4.12
N SER A 26 -10.78 -0.43 -4.55
CA SER A 26 -11.32 0.86 -4.12
C SER A 26 -11.80 1.68 -5.30
N TRP A 27 -12.91 2.36 -5.10
CA TRP A 27 -13.52 3.31 -6.03
C TRP A 27 -13.78 4.64 -5.34
N SER A 28 -13.53 5.73 -6.06
CA SER A 28 -13.86 7.08 -5.64
C SER A 28 -14.65 7.77 -6.76
N GLY A 29 -15.84 8.26 -6.44
CA GLY A 29 -16.66 9.11 -7.32
C GLY A 29 -16.73 10.52 -6.77
N VAL A 30 -16.57 11.51 -7.62
CA VAL A 30 -16.76 12.94 -7.33
C VAL A 30 -17.86 13.47 -8.23
N HIS A 31 -19.00 13.82 -7.63
CA HIS A 31 -20.12 14.40 -8.35
C HIS A 31 -20.05 15.93 -8.31
N ASP A 32 -20.52 16.57 -9.35
CA ASP A 32 -20.55 18.03 -9.50
C ASP A 32 -19.17 18.70 -9.42
N LEU A 33 -18.29 18.32 -10.32
CA LEU A 33 -17.07 19.11 -10.53
C LEU A 33 -17.45 20.53 -10.93
N PRO A 34 -16.97 21.59 -10.23
CA PRO A 34 -17.33 22.95 -10.56
C PRO A 34 -17.01 23.27 -12.02
N GLY A 35 -18.05 23.56 -12.79
CA GLY A 35 -17.95 24.03 -14.18
C GLY A 35 -17.56 25.50 -14.19
N GLY A 36 -16.31 25.82 -13.95
CA GLY A 36 -15.80 27.19 -13.98
C GLY A 36 -14.57 27.31 -14.87
N ASP A 37 -14.24 28.55 -15.27
CA ASP A 37 -13.06 28.91 -16.06
C ASP A 37 -11.72 28.71 -15.34
N GLU A 38 -11.70 28.00 -14.20
CA GLU A 38 -10.45 27.63 -13.55
C GLU A 38 -9.74 26.58 -14.39
N PRO A 39 -8.40 26.72 -14.59
CA PRO A 39 -7.64 25.75 -15.35
C PRO A 39 -7.69 24.40 -14.63
N ARG A 40 -8.62 23.55 -15.06
CA ARG A 40 -8.63 22.14 -14.66
C ARG A 40 -7.31 21.54 -15.12
N LEU A 41 -6.64 20.85 -14.22
CA LEU A 41 -5.67 19.87 -14.66
C LEU A 41 -6.45 18.90 -15.54
N THR A 42 -6.09 18.77 -16.80
CA THR A 42 -6.82 18.00 -17.83
C THR A 42 -6.92 16.50 -17.56
N THR A 43 -6.69 16.08 -16.33
CA THR A 43 -6.61 14.69 -15.84
C THR A 43 -7.60 14.42 -14.70
N ASP A 44 -8.52 15.33 -14.40
CA ASP A 44 -9.49 15.12 -13.33
C ASP A 44 -10.68 14.32 -13.85
N ASP A 45 -10.87 13.13 -13.33
CA ASP A 45 -11.94 12.21 -13.68
C ASP A 45 -13.03 12.19 -12.59
N GLU A 46 -14.29 11.98 -13.01
CA GLU A 46 -15.41 11.84 -12.06
C GLU A 46 -15.31 10.55 -11.27
N ASP A 47 -14.80 9.49 -11.88
CA ASP A 47 -14.62 8.16 -11.30
C ASP A 47 -13.15 7.77 -11.33
N SER A 48 -12.71 7.14 -10.25
CA SER A 48 -11.33 6.65 -10.14
C SER A 48 -11.29 5.31 -9.42
N TRP A 49 -10.42 4.41 -9.89
CA TRP A 49 -10.31 3.04 -9.40
C TRP A 49 -8.86 2.65 -9.09
N GLY A 50 -8.71 1.87 -8.05
CA GLY A 50 -7.41 1.30 -7.70
C GLY A 50 -7.57 0.00 -6.92
N TYR A 51 -6.52 -0.81 -6.93
CA TYR A 51 -6.45 -2.00 -6.10
C TYR A 51 -5.13 -2.08 -5.36
N ARG A 52 -5.17 -2.81 -4.25
CA ARG A 52 -3.98 -3.19 -3.50
C ARG A 52 -4.00 -4.69 -3.23
N VAL A 53 -2.83 -5.32 -3.32
CA VAL A 53 -2.61 -6.70 -2.91
C VAL A 53 -1.43 -6.73 -1.96
N GLN A 54 -1.54 -7.47 -0.87
CA GLN A 54 -0.43 -7.66 0.06
C GLN A 54 -0.33 -9.09 0.54
N ALA A 55 0.89 -9.49 0.85
CA ALA A 55 1.18 -10.76 1.48
C ALA A 55 2.17 -10.56 2.63
N VAL A 56 1.91 -11.23 3.75
CA VAL A 56 2.77 -11.24 4.94
C VAL A 56 2.95 -12.69 5.36
N ALA A 57 4.19 -13.13 5.49
CA ALA A 57 4.51 -14.43 6.05
C ALA A 57 5.11 -14.26 7.45
N SER A 58 4.70 -15.09 8.41
CA SER A 58 5.17 -15.02 9.78
C SER A 58 5.96 -16.28 10.15
N TYR A 59 7.14 -16.09 10.70
CA TYR A 59 8.05 -17.13 11.13
C TYR A 59 8.40 -16.90 12.61
N SER A 60 7.87 -17.76 13.48
CA SER A 60 8.11 -17.69 14.93
C SER A 60 9.29 -18.56 15.34
N GLY A 61 10.01 -18.12 16.36
CA GLY A 61 11.03 -18.94 17.02
C GLY A 61 12.33 -19.15 16.23
N LEU A 62 12.55 -18.44 15.14
CA LEU A 62 13.76 -18.58 14.30
C LEU A 62 15.04 -18.23 15.07
N LEU A 63 15.00 -17.27 15.97
CA LEU A 63 16.15 -16.77 16.73
C LEU A 63 15.71 -16.42 18.16
N GLY A 64 15.62 -17.42 19.06
CA GLY A 64 15.49 -17.18 20.49
C GLY A 64 14.35 -16.23 20.92
N GLY A 65 13.11 -16.47 20.42
CA GLY A 65 11.93 -15.66 20.78
C GLY A 65 11.66 -14.49 19.85
N ILE A 66 12.37 -14.39 18.74
CA ILE A 66 12.08 -13.41 17.68
C ILE A 66 11.08 -14.01 16.68
N THR A 67 10.04 -13.26 16.35
CA THR A 67 9.17 -13.53 15.20
C THR A 67 9.54 -12.59 14.06
N VAL A 68 9.79 -13.13 12.89
CA VAL A 68 10.09 -12.34 11.69
C VAL A 68 8.93 -12.43 10.72
N ALA A 69 8.51 -11.30 10.17
CA ALA A 69 7.40 -11.19 9.23
C ALA A 69 7.83 -10.39 7.99
N PRO A 70 8.40 -11.06 6.95
CA PRO A 70 8.56 -10.45 5.65
C PRO A 70 7.22 -10.15 5.02
N PHE A 71 7.16 -9.06 4.27
CA PHE A 71 5.94 -8.64 3.58
C PHE A 71 6.22 -8.02 2.22
N VAL A 72 5.23 -8.11 1.35
CA VAL A 72 5.18 -7.42 0.07
C VAL A 72 3.79 -6.82 -0.11
N ALA A 73 3.73 -5.61 -0.64
CA ALA A 73 2.49 -4.96 -1.02
C ALA A 73 2.66 -4.30 -2.38
N PHE A 74 1.63 -4.41 -3.20
CA PHE A 74 1.55 -3.75 -4.49
C PHE A 74 0.21 -3.02 -4.60
N ALA A 75 0.26 -1.75 -5.00
CA ALA A 75 -0.91 -0.93 -5.27
C ALA A 75 -0.83 -0.40 -6.71
N HIS A 76 -1.98 -0.31 -7.37
CA HIS A 76 -2.11 0.22 -8.71
C HIS A 76 -3.42 0.99 -8.85
N ASP A 77 -3.32 2.26 -9.17
CA ASP A 77 -4.43 3.11 -9.57
C ASP A 77 -4.58 2.93 -11.08
N PHE A 78 -5.51 2.08 -11.51
CA PHE A 78 -5.54 1.63 -12.90
C PHE A 78 -6.48 2.44 -13.80
N ASP A 79 -7.33 3.27 -13.22
CA ASP A 79 -8.30 4.08 -13.95
C ASP A 79 -8.66 5.34 -13.18
N GLY A 80 -8.61 6.48 -13.85
CA GLY A 80 -9.00 7.78 -13.36
C GLY A 80 -8.04 8.45 -12.36
N THR A 81 -8.05 9.77 -12.39
CA THR A 81 -7.32 10.62 -11.44
C THR A 81 -8.30 11.44 -10.62
N THR A 82 -8.30 11.26 -9.32
CA THR A 82 -9.18 12.00 -8.40
C THR A 82 -8.81 13.47 -8.39
N PRO A 83 -9.78 14.40 -8.54
CA PRO A 83 -9.54 15.84 -8.51
C PRO A 83 -8.86 16.33 -7.24
N ALA A 84 -8.02 17.37 -7.39
CA ALA A 84 -7.47 18.09 -6.25
C ALA A 84 -8.60 18.76 -5.43
N PRO A 85 -8.46 18.89 -4.10
CA PRO A 85 -7.28 18.56 -3.27
C PRO A 85 -7.22 17.11 -2.78
N VAL A 86 -8.20 16.27 -3.13
CA VAL A 86 -8.34 14.92 -2.55
C VAL A 86 -7.31 13.95 -3.09
N SER A 87 -6.89 14.07 -4.35
CA SER A 87 -5.80 13.31 -5.04
C SER A 87 -5.54 11.88 -4.51
N THR A 88 -6.62 11.12 -4.26
CA THR A 88 -6.52 9.77 -3.69
C THR A 88 -5.96 8.79 -4.73
N PHE A 89 -6.44 8.89 -5.98
CA PHE A 89 -6.00 8.09 -7.12
C PHE A 89 -5.30 8.97 -8.14
N VAL A 90 -4.30 8.42 -8.78
CA VAL A 90 -3.60 9.00 -9.94
C VAL A 90 -3.46 7.90 -10.97
N GLU A 91 -4.11 8.04 -12.10
CA GLU A 91 -4.13 7.03 -13.16
C GLU A 91 -2.73 6.51 -13.50
N ASP A 92 -2.61 5.19 -13.65
CA ASP A 92 -1.38 4.43 -13.91
C ASP A 92 -0.31 4.54 -12.79
N ARG A 93 -0.61 5.12 -11.63
CA ARG A 93 0.31 5.14 -10.50
C ARG A 93 0.44 3.75 -9.89
N LYS A 94 1.68 3.29 -9.71
CA LYS A 94 2.03 2.01 -9.10
C LYS A 94 2.95 2.22 -7.92
N ASN A 95 2.71 1.46 -6.86
CA ASN A 95 3.58 1.41 -5.69
C ASN A 95 3.90 -0.04 -5.35
N LEU A 96 5.17 -0.37 -5.29
CA LEU A 96 5.66 -1.63 -4.75
C LEU A 96 6.37 -1.38 -3.43
N THR A 97 5.93 -2.03 -2.38
CA THR A 97 6.59 -2.00 -1.07
C THR A 97 7.02 -3.40 -0.68
N VAL A 98 8.27 -3.56 -0.29
CA VAL A 98 8.81 -4.80 0.25
C VAL A 98 9.51 -4.49 1.57
N GLY A 99 9.44 -5.41 2.51
CA GLY A 99 10.10 -5.20 3.81
C GLY A 99 9.99 -6.41 4.71
N PHE A 100 10.49 -6.24 5.91
CA PHE A 100 10.29 -7.21 6.98
C PHE A 100 10.11 -6.50 8.31
N ARG A 101 9.38 -7.15 9.20
CA ARG A 101 9.13 -6.73 10.55
C ARG A 101 9.65 -7.81 11.49
N ALA A 102 10.32 -7.41 12.55
CA ALA A 102 10.81 -8.31 13.60
C ALA A 102 10.17 -7.92 14.93
N PHE A 103 9.64 -8.91 15.64
CA PHE A 103 9.04 -8.77 16.96
C PHE A 103 9.89 -9.53 17.98
N TYR A 104 10.29 -8.86 19.04
CA TYR A 104 11.01 -9.49 20.15
C TYR A 104 10.23 -9.36 21.46
N ILE A 105 9.84 -10.51 22.04
CA ILE A 105 9.12 -10.64 23.33
C ILE A 105 7.90 -9.70 23.41
N ASN A 106 7.23 -9.42 22.28
CA ASN A 106 6.08 -8.50 22.18
C ASN A 106 6.33 -7.08 22.71
N ARG A 107 7.58 -6.69 22.93
CA ARG A 107 7.97 -5.38 23.45
C ARG A 107 8.73 -4.53 22.45
N ILE A 108 9.54 -5.15 21.63
CA ILE A 108 10.34 -4.45 20.64
C ILE A 108 9.85 -4.84 19.24
N VAL A 109 9.57 -3.87 18.41
CA VAL A 109 9.21 -4.06 17.02
C VAL A 109 10.16 -3.25 16.16
N GLY A 110 10.94 -3.94 15.33
CA GLY A 110 11.76 -3.35 14.29
C GLY A 110 11.12 -3.56 12.93
N GLU A 111 11.11 -2.55 12.08
CA GLU A 111 10.65 -2.64 10.70
C GLU A 111 11.67 -1.98 9.79
N VAL A 112 11.95 -2.63 8.66
CA VAL A 112 12.61 -2.01 7.51
C VAL A 112 11.76 -2.28 6.28
N ARG A 113 11.55 -1.23 5.47
CA ARG A 113 10.83 -1.33 4.21
C ARG A 113 11.45 -0.45 3.13
N TYR A 114 11.37 -0.92 1.91
CA TYR A 114 11.66 -0.18 0.69
C TYR A 114 10.36 0.02 -0.08
N SER A 115 10.11 1.23 -0.53
CA SER A 115 8.96 1.58 -1.36
C SER A 115 9.43 2.20 -2.66
N LYS A 116 8.90 1.67 -3.77
CA LYS A 116 9.17 2.14 -5.12
C LYS A 116 7.88 2.66 -5.74
N PHE A 117 7.97 3.88 -6.31
CA PHE A 117 6.84 4.55 -6.97
C PHE A 117 7.12 4.69 -8.46
N THR A 118 6.16 4.28 -9.31
CA THR A 118 6.27 4.36 -10.78
C THR A 118 4.93 4.75 -11.40
N GLY A 119 4.94 5.10 -12.69
CA GLY A 119 3.72 5.44 -13.43
C GLY A 119 3.12 6.79 -13.05
N GLY A 120 1.89 7.06 -13.51
CA GLY A 120 1.11 8.26 -13.20
C GLY A 120 1.65 9.58 -13.78
N GLY A 121 2.63 9.52 -14.67
CA GLY A 121 3.13 10.69 -15.39
C GLY A 121 3.49 11.88 -14.48
N ARG A 122 3.09 13.08 -14.89
CA ARG A 122 3.34 14.32 -14.14
C ARG A 122 2.42 14.49 -12.92
N ALA A 123 1.28 13.83 -12.92
CA ALA A 123 0.33 13.87 -11.81
C ALA A 123 0.85 13.09 -10.58
N ASN A 124 1.74 12.12 -10.77
CA ASN A 124 2.35 11.38 -9.68
C ASN A 124 3.54 12.15 -9.07
N LEU A 125 3.28 12.92 -8.03
CA LEU A 125 4.30 13.68 -7.30
C LEU A 125 5.29 12.78 -6.52
N LEU A 126 5.00 11.48 -6.39
CA LEU A 126 5.86 10.49 -5.74
C LEU A 126 6.73 9.73 -6.73
N ARG A 127 6.54 9.92 -8.04
CA ARG A 127 7.37 9.30 -9.07
C ARG A 127 8.84 9.61 -8.82
N ASP A 128 9.69 8.59 -8.93
CA ASP A 128 11.14 8.67 -8.68
C ASP A 128 11.52 9.05 -7.24
N ARG A 129 10.58 8.93 -6.29
CA ARG A 129 10.82 9.15 -4.85
C ARG A 129 10.87 7.84 -4.07
N ASP A 130 11.64 6.90 -4.61
CA ASP A 130 11.92 5.65 -3.92
C ASP A 130 12.52 5.94 -2.54
N ASN A 131 12.09 5.19 -1.54
CA ASN A 131 12.57 5.43 -0.19
C ASN A 131 12.77 4.14 0.60
N ILE A 132 13.70 4.21 1.56
CA ILE A 132 13.88 3.20 2.59
C ILE A 132 13.45 3.82 3.91
N ARG A 133 12.62 3.10 4.67
CA ARG A 133 12.21 3.50 6.02
C ARG A 133 12.66 2.47 7.02
N PHE A 134 13.20 2.96 8.14
CA PHE A 134 13.49 2.18 9.34
C PHE A 134 12.61 2.67 10.47
N GLN A 135 12.03 1.76 11.23
CA GLN A 135 11.24 2.07 12.39
C GLN A 135 11.62 1.12 13.53
N LEU A 136 11.77 1.67 14.73
CA LEU A 136 11.95 0.91 15.96
C LEU A 136 10.93 1.41 16.97
N SER A 137 10.16 0.49 17.54
CA SER A 137 9.14 0.78 18.55
C SER A 137 9.40 -0.08 19.79
N TYR A 138 9.25 0.53 20.96
CA TYR A 138 9.32 -0.16 22.25
C TYR A 138 8.02 0.06 23.02
N TYR A 139 7.42 -1.03 23.51
CA TYR A 139 6.20 -1.02 24.28
C TYR A 139 6.50 -1.35 25.74
N LEU A 140 6.09 -0.48 26.65
CA LEU A 140 6.27 -0.59 28.12
C LEU A 140 5.25 -1.55 28.73
#